data_32f072fd9fdb8d7bcf1f0a1ae5baffa7
#
_entry.id   32f072fd9fdb8d7bcf1f0a1ae5baffa7
#
_cell.length_a   1.000
_cell.length_b   1.000
_cell.length_c   1.000
_cell.angle_alpha   90.00
_cell.angle_beta   90.00
_cell.angle_gamma   90.00
#
_symmetry.space_group_name_H-M   'P 1'
#
loop_
_entity.id
_entity.type
_entity.pdbx_description
1 polymer ?
#
loop_
_entity_poly.entity_id
_entity_poly.type
_entity_poly.pdbx_seq_one_letter_code
_entity_poly.pdbx_strand_id
1 'polypeptide(L)'
;MTTRTLAVLSAGLSQPSSTRLLADRLTQATVDRLAESGIETKVEVVELRDLGHDIVNNLITGFPSPTLSTAIEAITGADGLIAVTPIFTTSYSGLFKSFIDVLEPSSVTDLPVLIGATGGTERHSLALDYAMRPLFTYLHAVVTPTSVYAASSDWGTGADGGASALPDRVARAAGELAALMRDSDRSTRVVDPFALPAGFSPVGGYGAQ
;
A
#
# COMPACT_ATOMS: atom_id res chain seq x y z
N MET A 1 -7.92 -8.60 -22.38
CA MET A 1 -7.26 -8.99 -21.11
C MET A 1 -7.64 -7.97 -20.08
N THR A 2 -7.95 -8.38 -18.85
CA THR A 2 -8.24 -7.46 -17.75
C THR A 2 -6.90 -6.98 -17.18
N THR A 3 -6.71 -5.66 -17.07
CA THR A 3 -5.53 -5.08 -16.44
C THR A 3 -5.87 -4.62 -15.03
N ARG A 4 -4.97 -4.85 -14.06
CA ARG A 4 -5.08 -4.40 -12.68
C ARG A 4 -3.88 -3.53 -12.32
N THR A 5 -4.10 -2.50 -11.54
CA THR A 5 -3.02 -1.65 -11.02
C THR A 5 -2.68 -2.07 -9.59
N LEU A 6 -1.43 -2.43 -9.36
CA LEU A 6 -0.87 -2.74 -8.05
C LEU A 6 0.03 -1.59 -7.61
N ALA A 7 -0.38 -0.87 -6.57
CA ALA A 7 0.48 0.10 -5.92
C ALA A 7 1.38 -0.55 -4.86
N VAL A 8 2.62 -0.06 -4.76
CA VAL A 8 3.61 -0.56 -3.80
C VAL A 8 4.17 0.63 -3.02
N LEU A 9 3.85 0.69 -1.74
CA LEU A 9 4.31 1.73 -0.82
C LEU A 9 5.49 1.19 0.01
N SER A 10 6.68 1.76 -0.19
CA SER A 10 7.90 1.42 0.53
C SER A 10 8.35 2.58 1.42
N ALA A 11 8.41 2.34 2.73
CA ALA A 11 8.86 3.32 3.72
C ALA A 11 10.32 3.10 4.18
N GLY A 12 11.12 2.35 3.42
CA GLY A 12 12.55 2.14 3.69
C GLY A 12 13.34 3.42 3.54
N LEU A 13 14.24 3.71 4.49
CA LEU A 13 15.05 4.93 4.49
C LEU A 13 16.46 4.70 3.94
N SER A 14 17.02 3.50 4.10
CA SER A 14 18.39 3.17 3.70
C SER A 14 18.51 2.75 2.23
N GLN A 15 19.73 2.80 1.71
CA GLN A 15 20.15 2.22 0.43
C GLN A 15 21.42 1.39 0.65
N PRO A 16 21.37 0.07 0.44
CA PRO A 16 20.21 -0.75 0.10
C PRO A 16 19.17 -0.81 1.23
N SER A 17 17.92 -1.14 0.87
CA SER A 17 16.79 -1.21 1.80
C SER A 17 16.20 -2.62 1.85
N SER A 18 16.22 -3.26 3.02
CA SER A 18 15.52 -4.53 3.23
C SER A 18 14.00 -4.39 3.12
N THR A 19 13.46 -3.22 3.48
CA THR A 19 12.05 -2.89 3.32
C THR A 19 11.63 -2.89 1.84
N ARG A 20 12.46 -2.26 0.98
CA ARG A 20 12.23 -2.29 -0.46
C ARG A 20 12.39 -3.71 -1.03
N LEU A 21 13.38 -4.46 -0.58
CA LEU A 21 13.57 -5.86 -1.01
C LEU A 21 12.36 -6.74 -0.65
N LEU A 22 11.76 -6.54 0.54
CA LEU A 22 10.52 -7.24 0.91
C LEU A 22 9.37 -6.82 0.00
N ALA A 23 9.21 -5.52 -0.24
CA ALA A 23 8.18 -4.99 -1.14
C ALA A 23 8.32 -5.60 -2.55
N ASP A 24 9.53 -5.66 -3.11
CA ASP A 24 9.80 -6.24 -4.42
C ASP A 24 9.44 -7.74 -4.49
N ARG A 25 9.77 -8.51 -3.44
CA ARG A 25 9.40 -9.96 -3.37
C ARG A 25 7.89 -10.16 -3.31
N LEU A 26 7.19 -9.37 -2.50
CA LEU A 26 5.72 -9.42 -2.42
C LEU A 26 5.09 -9.02 -3.75
N THR A 27 5.62 -7.99 -4.39
CA THR A 27 5.16 -7.51 -5.70
C THR A 27 5.31 -8.60 -6.76
N GLN A 28 6.50 -9.18 -6.90
CA GLN A 28 6.74 -10.22 -7.90
C GLN A 28 5.81 -11.41 -7.69
N ALA A 29 5.68 -11.90 -6.45
CA ALA A 29 4.80 -13.02 -6.14
C ALA A 29 3.32 -12.71 -6.44
N THR A 30 2.87 -11.46 -6.21
CA THR A 30 1.49 -11.04 -6.50
C THR A 30 1.25 -10.96 -8.01
N VAL A 31 2.20 -10.38 -8.76
CA VAL A 31 2.14 -10.31 -10.23
C VAL A 31 2.08 -11.69 -10.85
N ASP A 32 2.92 -12.62 -10.37
CA ASP A 32 2.95 -14.01 -10.87
C ASP A 32 1.58 -14.69 -10.64
N ARG A 33 0.97 -14.50 -9.45
CA ARG A 33 -0.36 -15.06 -9.14
C ARG A 33 -1.48 -14.46 -10.00
N LEU A 34 -1.43 -13.16 -10.28
CA LEU A 34 -2.39 -12.52 -11.18
C LEU A 34 -2.22 -13.00 -12.62
N ALA A 35 -0.97 -13.17 -13.08
CA ALA A 35 -0.67 -13.70 -14.42
C ALA A 35 -1.17 -15.12 -14.62
N GLU A 36 -1.07 -16.00 -13.59
CA GLU A 36 -1.67 -17.35 -13.60
C GLU A 36 -3.20 -17.31 -13.83
N SER A 37 -3.84 -16.20 -13.45
CA SER A 37 -5.28 -15.97 -13.66
C SER A 37 -5.59 -15.21 -14.97
N GLY A 38 -4.60 -14.97 -15.84
CA GLY A 38 -4.75 -14.24 -17.10
C GLY A 38 -4.95 -12.73 -16.95
N ILE A 39 -4.53 -12.17 -15.80
CA ILE A 39 -4.63 -10.74 -15.50
C ILE A 39 -3.26 -10.08 -15.70
N GLU A 40 -3.22 -9.05 -16.53
CA GLU A 40 -2.06 -8.18 -16.68
C GLU A 40 -1.98 -7.20 -15.50
N THR A 41 -0.78 -6.97 -14.97
CA THR A 41 -0.59 -6.10 -13.81
C THR A 41 0.31 -4.92 -14.14
N LYS A 42 -0.22 -3.70 -13.97
CA LYS A 42 0.57 -2.47 -13.93
C LYS A 42 1.05 -2.25 -12.50
N VAL A 43 2.35 -2.12 -12.31
CA VAL A 43 2.96 -1.89 -10.98
C VAL A 43 3.38 -0.43 -10.86
N GLU A 44 2.94 0.24 -9.79
CA GLU A 44 3.34 1.61 -9.45
C GLU A 44 4.01 1.63 -8.08
N VAL A 45 5.29 2.03 -8.04
CA VAL A 45 6.09 2.02 -6.81
C VAL A 45 6.26 3.44 -6.27
N VAL A 46 5.92 3.61 -5.00
CA VAL A 46 6.09 4.86 -4.24
C VAL A 46 7.11 4.65 -3.13
N GLU A 47 8.23 5.34 -3.24
CA GLU A 47 9.31 5.36 -2.22
C GLU A 47 9.12 6.59 -1.32
N LEU A 48 8.68 6.38 -0.09
CA LEU A 48 8.37 7.51 0.82
C LEU A 48 9.58 8.36 1.19
N ARG A 49 10.79 7.80 1.18
CA ARG A 49 11.99 8.58 1.48
C ARG A 49 12.22 9.75 0.51
N ASP A 50 11.77 9.58 -0.75
CA ASP A 50 11.92 10.61 -1.78
C ASP A 50 10.87 11.72 -1.63
N LEU A 51 9.80 11.46 -0.84
CA LEU A 51 8.67 12.35 -0.59
C LEU A 51 8.67 12.97 0.81
N GLY A 52 9.67 12.68 1.65
CA GLY A 52 9.65 13.04 3.07
C GLY A 52 9.40 14.53 3.33
N HIS A 53 10.05 15.43 2.58
CA HIS A 53 9.84 16.87 2.70
C HIS A 53 8.44 17.29 2.22
N ASP A 54 7.98 16.73 1.11
CA ASP A 54 6.65 17.03 0.55
C ASP A 54 5.53 16.60 1.50
N ILE A 55 5.68 15.43 2.14
CA ILE A 55 4.74 14.93 3.15
C ILE A 55 4.65 15.89 4.33
N VAL A 56 5.80 16.31 4.89
CA VAL A 56 5.83 17.26 6.02
C VAL A 56 5.23 18.61 5.61
N ASN A 57 5.57 19.12 4.44
CA ASN A 57 5.00 20.35 3.93
C ASN A 57 3.47 20.27 3.81
N ASN A 58 2.96 19.16 3.27
CA ASN A 58 1.52 18.93 3.16
C ASN A 58 0.82 18.87 4.53
N LEU A 59 1.41 18.20 5.52
CA LEU A 59 0.86 18.17 6.89
C LEU A 59 0.75 19.56 7.52
N ILE A 60 1.66 20.49 7.17
CA ILE A 60 1.67 21.84 7.71
C ILE A 60 0.74 22.78 6.92
N THR A 61 0.73 22.67 5.60
CA THR A 61 0.05 23.63 4.71
C THR A 61 -1.34 23.17 4.28
N GLY A 62 -1.61 21.85 4.31
CA GLY A 62 -2.82 21.25 3.78
C GLY A 62 -2.84 21.04 2.26
N PHE A 63 -1.73 21.36 1.55
CA PHE A 63 -1.65 21.29 0.10
C PHE A 63 -0.49 20.37 -0.33
N PRO A 64 -0.77 19.29 -1.11
CA PRO A 64 0.28 18.44 -1.63
C PRO A 64 1.06 19.13 -2.76
N SER A 65 2.36 18.85 -2.84
CA SER A 65 3.14 19.16 -4.04
C SER A 65 2.66 18.31 -5.22
N PRO A 66 2.96 18.69 -6.48
CA PRO A 66 2.61 17.88 -7.65
C PRO A 66 3.16 16.45 -7.55
N THR A 67 4.38 16.27 -7.03
CA THR A 67 5.00 14.96 -6.84
C THR A 67 4.25 14.12 -5.81
N LEU A 68 3.88 14.72 -4.68
CA LEU A 68 3.11 14.04 -3.64
C LEU A 68 1.68 13.72 -4.12
N SER A 69 1.04 14.63 -4.88
CA SER A 69 -0.28 14.39 -5.48
C SER A 69 -0.26 13.15 -6.37
N THR A 70 0.72 13.05 -7.27
CA THR A 70 0.89 11.87 -8.13
C THR A 70 1.06 10.57 -7.32
N ALA A 71 1.81 10.62 -6.21
CA ALA A 71 1.99 9.46 -5.34
C ALA A 71 0.69 9.08 -4.60
N ILE A 72 -0.07 10.06 -4.14
CA ILE A 72 -1.40 9.84 -3.52
C ILE A 72 -2.35 9.21 -4.55
N GLU A 73 -2.42 9.76 -5.76
CA GLU A 73 -3.25 9.24 -6.85
C GLU A 73 -2.89 7.81 -7.22
N ALA A 74 -1.59 7.46 -7.28
CA ALA A 74 -1.12 6.12 -7.53
C ALA A 74 -1.62 5.11 -6.47
N ILE A 75 -1.65 5.50 -5.19
CA ILE A 75 -2.14 4.64 -4.11
C ILE A 75 -3.66 4.55 -4.12
N THR A 76 -4.34 5.69 -4.22
CA THR A 76 -5.81 5.75 -4.07
C THR A 76 -6.55 5.21 -5.29
N GLY A 77 -5.95 5.28 -6.48
CA GLY A 77 -6.51 4.75 -7.73
C GLY A 77 -6.21 3.27 -8.01
N ALA A 78 -5.40 2.61 -7.16
CA ALA A 78 -5.00 1.23 -7.39
C ALA A 78 -6.12 0.20 -7.11
N ASP A 79 -6.00 -0.98 -7.72
CA ASP A 79 -6.85 -2.16 -7.45
C ASP A 79 -6.34 -2.96 -6.24
N GLY A 80 -5.10 -2.75 -5.83
CA GLY A 80 -4.49 -3.35 -4.65
C GLY A 80 -3.24 -2.60 -4.20
N LEU A 81 -2.92 -2.72 -2.92
CA LEU A 81 -1.78 -2.06 -2.28
C LEU A 81 -0.90 -3.07 -1.54
N ILE A 82 0.39 -3.01 -1.76
CA ILE A 82 1.41 -3.59 -0.88
C ILE A 82 2.02 -2.45 -0.07
N ALA A 83 1.86 -2.47 1.26
CA ALA A 83 2.36 -1.44 2.16
C ALA A 83 3.45 -2.02 3.06
N VAL A 84 4.70 -1.56 2.90
CA VAL A 84 5.84 -2.10 3.64
C VAL A 84 6.60 -1.00 4.37
N THR A 85 6.83 -1.20 5.68
CA THR A 85 7.54 -0.25 6.55
C THR A 85 8.66 -0.94 7.34
N PRO A 86 9.76 -0.25 7.66
CA PRO A 86 10.65 -0.73 8.71
C PRO A 86 10.00 -0.54 10.08
N ILE A 87 10.32 -1.42 11.03
CA ILE A 87 9.94 -1.21 12.43
C ILE A 87 11.02 -0.39 13.13
N PHE A 88 10.63 0.81 13.57
CA PHE A 88 11.44 1.68 14.42
C PHE A 88 10.74 1.89 15.75
N THR A 89 11.49 1.72 16.83
CA THR A 89 10.96 1.93 18.20
C THR A 89 9.60 1.20 18.39
N THR A 90 9.59 -0.10 18.07
CA THR A 90 8.46 -1.05 18.24
C THR A 90 7.25 -0.89 17.30
N SER A 91 7.22 0.10 16.41
CA SER A 91 6.09 0.36 15.52
C SER A 91 6.55 0.67 14.08
N TYR A 92 5.62 0.91 13.18
CA TYR A 92 5.90 1.41 11.82
C TYR A 92 6.69 2.73 11.88
N SER A 93 7.42 3.06 10.82
CA SER A 93 8.21 4.30 10.78
C SER A 93 7.32 5.55 10.82
N GLY A 94 7.84 6.63 11.42
CA GLY A 94 7.14 7.91 11.45
C GLY A 94 6.80 8.44 10.05
N LEU A 95 7.70 8.25 9.08
CA LEU A 95 7.45 8.66 7.70
C LEU A 95 6.28 7.90 7.06
N PHE A 96 6.15 6.58 7.36
CA PHE A 96 5.00 5.79 6.94
C PHE A 96 3.69 6.38 7.49
N LYS A 97 3.65 6.65 8.81
CA LYS A 97 2.47 7.25 9.44
C LYS A 97 2.14 8.61 8.84
N SER A 98 3.15 9.46 8.66
CA SER A 98 2.97 10.80 8.09
C SER A 98 2.36 10.75 6.69
N PHE A 99 2.74 9.77 5.85
CA PHE A 99 2.12 9.60 4.54
C PHE A 99 0.66 9.13 4.66
N ILE A 100 0.37 8.20 5.55
CA ILE A 100 -1.03 7.76 5.76
C ILE A 100 -1.90 8.92 6.26
N ASP A 101 -1.36 9.83 7.06
CA ASP A 101 -2.10 10.98 7.61
C ASP A 101 -2.42 12.08 6.58
N VAL A 102 -1.76 12.09 5.42
CA VAL A 102 -2.11 13.01 4.33
C VAL A 102 -3.14 12.43 3.35
N LEU A 103 -3.51 11.14 3.50
CA LEU A 103 -4.56 10.53 2.70
C LEU A 103 -5.93 10.96 3.21
N GLU A 104 -6.86 11.23 2.29
CA GLU A 104 -8.27 11.35 2.64
C GLU A 104 -8.77 9.98 3.15
N PRO A 105 -9.35 9.88 4.36
CA PRO A 105 -9.70 8.59 4.96
C PRO A 105 -10.59 7.69 4.09
N SER A 106 -11.49 8.27 3.30
CA SER A 106 -12.38 7.53 2.41
C SER A 106 -11.70 7.03 1.13
N SER A 107 -10.54 7.58 0.77
CA SER A 107 -9.88 7.33 -0.53
C SER A 107 -9.37 5.89 -0.69
N VAL A 108 -9.15 5.17 0.40
CA VAL A 108 -8.68 3.77 0.40
C VAL A 108 -9.75 2.78 0.88
N THR A 109 -11.01 3.22 0.98
CA THR A 109 -12.13 2.32 1.30
C THR A 109 -12.21 1.18 0.28
N ASP A 110 -12.43 -0.04 0.77
CA ASP A 110 -12.48 -1.30 0.02
C ASP A 110 -11.18 -1.63 -0.76
N LEU A 111 -10.08 -0.90 -0.55
CA LEU A 111 -8.80 -1.20 -1.18
C LEU A 111 -8.21 -2.49 -0.59
N PRO A 112 -7.96 -3.55 -1.39
CA PRO A 112 -7.20 -4.70 -0.93
C PRO A 112 -5.78 -4.30 -0.53
N VAL A 113 -5.37 -4.60 0.71
CA VAL A 113 -4.06 -4.21 1.24
C VAL A 113 -3.32 -5.40 1.82
N LEU A 114 -2.12 -5.64 1.33
CA LEU A 114 -1.15 -6.54 1.95
C LEU A 114 -0.16 -5.71 2.76
N ILE A 115 -0.07 -5.98 4.05
CA ILE A 115 0.86 -5.29 4.94
C ILE A 115 2.12 -6.11 5.17
N GLY A 116 3.26 -5.43 5.14
CA GLY A 116 4.57 -6.01 5.40
C GLY A 116 5.44 -5.14 6.30
N ALA A 117 6.36 -5.76 7.05
CA ALA A 117 7.33 -5.01 7.81
C ALA A 117 8.69 -5.71 7.88
N THR A 118 9.74 -4.92 8.07
CA THR A 118 11.10 -5.41 8.29
C THR A 118 11.64 -4.91 9.62
N GLY A 119 12.46 -5.72 10.25
CA GLY A 119 13.11 -5.34 11.50
C GLY A 119 14.35 -6.17 11.79
N GLY A 120 15.12 -5.76 12.79
CA GLY A 120 16.34 -6.46 13.20
C GLY A 120 16.10 -7.82 13.88
N THR A 121 14.91 -8.04 14.44
CA THR A 121 14.54 -9.23 15.23
C THR A 121 13.07 -9.58 15.05
N GLU A 122 12.72 -10.86 15.13
CA GLU A 122 11.34 -11.38 15.03
C GLU A 122 10.43 -10.91 16.18
N ARG A 123 10.99 -10.40 17.28
CA ARG A 123 10.24 -9.98 18.48
C ARG A 123 9.22 -8.86 18.20
N HIS A 124 9.38 -8.14 17.10
CA HIS A 124 8.48 -7.04 16.73
C HIS A 124 7.45 -7.43 15.68
N SER A 125 7.30 -8.71 15.34
CA SER A 125 6.35 -9.19 14.31
C SER A 125 4.90 -8.79 14.61
N LEU A 126 4.52 -8.72 15.89
CA LEU A 126 3.18 -8.30 16.30
C LEU A 126 2.84 -6.83 15.96
N ALA A 127 3.83 -5.99 15.59
CA ALA A 127 3.56 -4.64 15.11
C ALA A 127 2.67 -4.62 13.86
N LEU A 128 2.69 -5.68 13.05
CA LEU A 128 1.77 -5.82 11.91
C LEU A 128 0.32 -5.88 12.36
N ASP A 129 -0.02 -6.71 13.33
CA ASP A 129 -1.40 -6.92 13.75
C ASP A 129 -1.90 -5.86 14.75
N TYR A 130 -1.02 -5.32 15.60
CA TYR A 130 -1.42 -4.36 16.64
C TYR A 130 -1.22 -2.89 16.25
N ALA A 131 -0.44 -2.59 15.21
CA ALA A 131 -0.24 -1.21 14.77
C ALA A 131 -0.68 -0.99 13.30
N MET A 132 -0.18 -1.79 12.34
CA MET A 132 -0.49 -1.55 10.93
C MET A 132 -1.91 -1.97 10.55
N ARG A 133 -2.35 -3.16 10.94
CA ARG A 133 -3.70 -3.65 10.60
C ARG A 133 -4.81 -2.74 11.12
N PRO A 134 -4.82 -2.27 12.38
CA PRO A 134 -5.82 -1.31 12.85
C PRO A 134 -5.86 -0.01 12.06
N LEU A 135 -4.68 0.48 11.59
CA LEU A 135 -4.59 1.69 10.79
C LEU A 135 -5.37 1.57 9.48
N PHE A 136 -5.16 0.49 8.73
CA PHE A 136 -5.88 0.24 7.48
C PHE A 136 -7.34 -0.16 7.70
N THR A 137 -7.64 -0.83 8.81
CA THR A 137 -9.03 -1.15 9.19
C THR A 137 -9.82 0.13 9.50
N TYR A 138 -9.20 1.11 10.18
CA TYR A 138 -9.81 2.42 10.42
C TYR A 138 -10.13 3.16 9.10
N LEU A 139 -9.28 3.00 8.09
CA LEU A 139 -9.48 3.57 6.75
C LEU A 139 -10.43 2.74 5.87
N HIS A 140 -11.10 1.74 6.44
CA HIS A 140 -12.01 0.82 5.74
C HIS A 140 -11.38 0.05 4.56
N ALA A 141 -10.06 -0.14 4.57
CA ALA A 141 -9.38 -0.99 3.59
C ALA A 141 -9.58 -2.48 3.92
N VAL A 142 -9.48 -3.35 2.92
CA VAL A 142 -9.59 -4.81 3.06
C VAL A 142 -8.19 -5.40 3.24
N VAL A 143 -7.76 -5.56 4.48
CA VAL A 143 -6.42 -6.10 4.79
C VAL A 143 -6.39 -7.61 4.65
N THR A 144 -5.40 -8.14 3.89
CA THR A 144 -5.21 -9.60 3.75
C THR A 144 -5.05 -10.29 5.11
N PRO A 145 -5.54 -11.53 5.30
CA PRO A 145 -5.35 -12.29 6.53
C PRO A 145 -3.88 -12.47 6.88
N THR A 146 -3.04 -12.82 5.90
CA THR A 146 -1.61 -13.03 6.09
C THR A 146 -0.86 -11.72 5.91
N SER A 147 -0.17 -11.27 6.97
CA SER A 147 0.83 -10.21 6.94
C SER A 147 2.25 -10.79 6.90
N VAL A 148 3.23 -10.07 6.36
CA VAL A 148 4.59 -10.58 6.22
C VAL A 148 5.60 -9.73 6.98
N TYR A 149 6.19 -10.32 8.02
CA TYR A 149 7.32 -9.75 8.73
C TYR A 149 8.62 -10.42 8.27
N ALA A 150 9.64 -9.62 7.96
CA ALA A 150 10.98 -10.13 7.64
C ALA A 150 12.00 -9.57 8.65
N ALA A 151 12.54 -10.45 9.48
CA ALA A 151 13.64 -10.16 10.38
C ALA A 151 15.00 -10.28 9.65
N SER A 152 16.08 -9.80 10.24
CA SER A 152 17.42 -9.95 9.67
C SER A 152 17.82 -11.40 9.44
N SER A 153 17.36 -12.32 10.29
CA SER A 153 17.55 -13.78 10.15
C SER A 153 16.90 -14.38 8.92
N ASP A 154 15.81 -13.80 8.43
CA ASP A 154 15.07 -14.29 7.23
C ASP A 154 15.84 -14.07 5.91
N TRP A 155 16.89 -13.25 5.90
CA TRP A 155 17.67 -12.92 4.70
C TRP A 155 18.92 -13.79 4.50
N GLY A 156 19.26 -14.63 5.49
CA GLY A 156 20.43 -15.51 5.44
C GLY A 156 20.19 -16.79 4.63
N THR A 157 21.27 -17.36 4.10
CA THR A 157 21.26 -18.63 3.34
C THR A 157 21.09 -19.87 4.21
N GLY A 158 20.89 -19.71 5.53
CA GLY A 158 20.82 -20.77 6.53
C GLY A 158 19.48 -20.90 7.22
N ALA A 159 18.37 -20.49 6.60
CA ALA A 159 17.03 -20.72 7.15
C ALA A 159 16.72 -22.22 7.13
N ASP A 160 17.28 -22.96 8.09
CA ASP A 160 16.83 -24.32 8.41
C ASP A 160 15.35 -24.25 8.80
N GLY A 161 14.53 -24.87 7.98
CA GLY A 161 13.09 -25.03 7.97
C GLY A 161 12.33 -25.05 9.31
N GLY A 162 12.35 -23.94 10.03
CA GLY A 162 11.38 -23.66 11.08
C GLY A 162 10.13 -23.05 10.47
N ALA A 163 8.98 -23.35 11.05
CA ALA A 163 7.63 -23.07 10.59
C ALA A 163 7.47 -21.84 9.67
N SER A 164 7.30 -22.09 8.39
CA SER A 164 7.11 -21.20 7.22
C SER A 164 8.26 -20.22 6.95
N ALA A 165 9.20 -20.64 6.08
CA ALA A 165 10.25 -19.80 5.52
C ALA A 165 9.65 -18.51 4.91
N LEU A 166 10.42 -17.42 4.87
CA LEU A 166 9.97 -16.16 4.29
C LEU A 166 9.33 -16.32 2.88
N PRO A 167 9.88 -17.14 1.97
CA PRO A 167 9.26 -17.39 0.67
C PRO A 167 7.81 -17.96 0.77
N ASP A 168 7.53 -18.86 1.70
CA ASP A 168 6.20 -19.47 1.86
C ASP A 168 5.19 -18.44 2.39
N ARG A 169 5.63 -17.57 3.34
CA ARG A 169 4.82 -16.47 3.85
C ARG A 169 4.51 -15.45 2.76
N VAL A 170 5.50 -15.11 1.93
CA VAL A 170 5.35 -14.23 0.77
C VAL A 170 4.37 -14.83 -0.23
N ALA A 171 4.53 -16.09 -0.61
CA ALA A 171 3.66 -16.76 -1.58
C ALA A 171 2.21 -16.82 -1.12
N ARG A 172 1.96 -17.12 0.17
CA ARG A 172 0.61 -17.14 0.75
C ARG A 172 -0.03 -15.76 0.71
N ALA A 173 0.65 -14.76 1.25
CA ALA A 173 0.14 -13.40 1.33
C ALA A 173 -0.14 -12.79 -0.06
N ALA A 174 0.76 -13.04 -1.01
CA ALA A 174 0.59 -12.63 -2.41
C ALA A 174 -0.63 -13.31 -3.06
N GLY A 175 -0.85 -14.60 -2.79
CA GLY A 175 -2.03 -15.31 -3.28
C GLY A 175 -3.34 -14.73 -2.73
N GLU A 176 -3.37 -14.34 -1.45
CA GLU A 176 -4.53 -13.69 -0.84
C GLU A 176 -4.81 -12.31 -1.46
N LEU A 177 -3.77 -11.48 -1.65
CA LEU A 177 -3.92 -10.19 -2.31
C LEU A 177 -4.38 -10.34 -3.77
N ALA A 178 -3.77 -11.25 -4.52
CA ALA A 178 -4.14 -11.50 -5.91
C ALA A 178 -5.61 -11.94 -6.05
N ALA A 179 -6.11 -12.78 -5.15
CA ALA A 179 -7.51 -13.18 -5.13
C ALA A 179 -8.46 -11.99 -4.90
N LEU A 180 -8.15 -11.13 -3.93
CA LEU A 180 -8.94 -9.91 -3.67
C LEU A 180 -8.89 -8.94 -4.86
N MET A 181 -7.71 -8.73 -5.47
CA MET A 181 -7.56 -7.86 -6.64
C MET A 181 -8.30 -8.39 -7.86
N ARG A 182 -8.30 -9.70 -8.09
CA ARG A 182 -9.03 -10.31 -9.21
C ARG A 182 -10.51 -9.97 -9.17
N ASP A 183 -11.10 -10.06 -7.99
CA ASP A 183 -12.54 -9.93 -7.75
C ASP A 183 -12.94 -8.47 -7.40
N SER A 184 -11.96 -7.54 -7.33
CA SER A 184 -12.21 -6.13 -7.05
C SER A 184 -12.80 -5.42 -8.27
N ASP A 185 -13.80 -4.60 -8.03
CA ASP A 185 -14.38 -3.66 -9.00
C ASP A 185 -14.08 -2.18 -8.62
N ARG A 186 -13.14 -1.97 -7.70
CA ARG A 186 -12.84 -0.67 -7.10
C ARG A 186 -12.43 0.39 -8.12
N SER A 187 -11.62 0.04 -9.11
CA SER A 187 -11.20 0.96 -10.17
C SER A 187 -12.37 1.53 -10.99
N THR A 188 -13.50 0.82 -11.01
CA THR A 188 -14.75 1.31 -11.65
C THR A 188 -15.61 2.15 -10.71
N ARG A 189 -15.33 2.13 -9.39
CA ARG A 189 -16.05 2.87 -8.35
C ARG A 189 -15.32 4.11 -7.86
N VAL A 190 -14.04 4.27 -8.14
CA VAL A 190 -13.28 5.48 -7.78
C VAL A 190 -13.88 6.65 -8.54
N VAL A 191 -14.77 7.36 -7.87
CA VAL A 191 -15.29 8.64 -8.36
C VAL A 191 -14.16 9.64 -8.21
N ASP A 192 -13.80 10.32 -9.29
CA ASP A 192 -12.92 11.48 -9.24
C ASP A 192 -13.44 12.44 -8.15
N PRO A 193 -12.69 12.71 -7.08
CA PRO A 193 -13.13 13.59 -5.99
C PRO A 193 -13.39 15.03 -6.49
N PHE A 194 -12.89 15.37 -7.70
CA PHE A 194 -13.16 16.62 -8.40
C PHE A 194 -14.23 16.47 -9.49
N ALA A 195 -14.81 15.27 -9.67
CA ALA A 195 -15.91 15.09 -10.60
C ALA A 195 -17.11 15.92 -10.15
N LEU A 196 -17.51 16.84 -10.98
CA LEU A 196 -18.70 17.66 -10.73
C LEU A 196 -19.93 16.74 -10.70
N PRO A 197 -20.86 16.93 -9.75
CA PRO A 197 -22.09 16.14 -9.69
C PRO A 197 -22.80 16.11 -11.04
N ALA A 198 -23.38 14.97 -11.40
CA ALA A 198 -24.17 14.84 -12.62
C ALA A 198 -25.27 15.92 -12.65
N GLY A 199 -25.21 16.82 -13.64
CA GLY A 199 -26.11 17.96 -13.76
C GLY A 199 -25.55 19.28 -13.20
N PHE A 200 -24.33 19.32 -12.68
CA PHE A 200 -23.69 20.59 -12.34
C PHE A 200 -23.35 21.35 -13.62
N SER A 201 -23.91 22.55 -13.75
CA SER A 201 -23.54 23.51 -14.81
C SER A 201 -22.71 24.63 -14.19
N PRO A 202 -21.45 24.85 -14.61
CA PRO A 202 -20.63 25.95 -14.12
C PRO A 202 -21.17 27.33 -14.55
N VAL A 203 -22.10 27.34 -15.49
CA VAL A 203 -22.86 28.54 -15.87
C VAL A 203 -24.22 28.47 -15.19
N GLY A 204 -24.24 28.79 -13.89
CA GLY A 204 -25.47 28.91 -13.10
C GLY A 204 -26.37 30.01 -13.68
N GLY A 205 -27.27 29.63 -14.56
CA GLY A 205 -28.43 30.44 -14.89
C GLY A 205 -29.35 30.47 -13.66
N TYR A 206 -29.27 31.48 -12.81
CA TYR A 206 -30.42 31.82 -11.98
C TYR A 206 -31.53 32.23 -12.96
N GLY A 207 -32.44 31.29 -13.24
CA GLY A 207 -33.66 31.61 -13.92
C GLY A 207 -34.43 32.64 -13.07
N ALA A 208 -34.46 33.88 -13.52
CA ALA A 208 -35.42 34.85 -13.02
C ALA A 208 -36.82 34.32 -13.29
N GLN A 209 -37.63 34.19 -12.24
CA GLN A 209 -39.06 34.22 -12.31
C GLN A 209 -39.55 35.67 -12.26
#